data_d61e7fd3477f748bd1e204d0b2381b9d
#
_entry.id   d61e7fd3477f748bd1e204d0b2381b9d
#
_cell.length_a   1.000
_cell.length_b   1.000
_cell.length_c   1.000
_cell.angle_alpha   90.00
_cell.angle_beta   90.00
_cell.angle_gamma   90.00
#
_symmetry.space_group_name_H-M   'P 1'
#
loop_
_entity.id
_entity.type
_entity.pdbx_description
1 polymer ?
#
loop_
_entity_poly.entity_id
_entity_poly.type
_entity_poly.pdbx_seq_one_letter_code
_entity_poly.pdbx_strand_id
1 'polypeptide(L)'
;MPPSSPPASTQLQSRLFRLPRELRDVIYHHYLYNEDGLIYSFETNKLPVDLSLTYTCRAAALELRGLALRLNKVVFCTTYPHAIRTHAFLFHRALSELHALKFNLLNLQAPRLLTEAIQKEVSVKYPQFSRVLPTLGTPGERPNTLGEPPSTYRDFVHFTLNLLYDRKHHPKLGGKRSERKRRSLRKVNPEPWSTPNERGRLPRGAEGKFGYCAQGRLGHDLAATFDRELQQLVDITRTHDRVGTMKHSLSAAACAIRFLRSLRVGTREHVRQIELIEDRESISFPECHGRGLISFCREHPKLRVHRRVSLWKNAFPVTSVIRYQLNGRYSEDDRLSSSYVSKAVAKWMVEASILPSLGMPEGSFKLTFECDSAPAETTQVFNVLQRDAAWQTALDLSYARHILPQPTWHQRRLRKAYVYETFPELLEQVTNCDHPFIHCDFHPGTVCNPEEIIRERRGDSLEEWRAAWLDHTPREFQTPANMPPWHVLRAGFIVWDVWGGARFHG
;
A
#
# COMPACT_ATOMS: atom_id res chain seq x y z
N MET A 1 15.01 4.84 53.84
CA MET A 1 15.05 6.05 53.01
C MET A 1 16.10 5.85 51.94
N PRO A 2 15.82 5.93 50.64
CA PRO A 2 16.86 5.94 49.64
C PRO A 2 17.68 7.23 49.74
N PRO A 3 19.00 7.20 49.52
CA PRO A 3 19.85 8.38 49.63
C PRO A 3 19.38 9.46 48.66
N SER A 4 19.20 10.68 49.14
CA SER A 4 18.88 11.86 48.34
C SER A 4 20.00 12.04 47.31
N SER A 5 19.60 12.11 46.03
CA SER A 5 20.54 12.38 44.95
C SER A 5 21.25 13.71 45.22
N PRO A 6 22.58 13.75 45.03
CA PRO A 6 23.33 15.00 45.25
C PRO A 6 22.77 16.11 44.36
N PRO A 7 22.70 17.37 44.84
CA PRO A 7 22.23 18.49 44.07
C PRO A 7 23.02 18.60 42.78
N ALA A 8 22.34 18.82 41.66
CA ALA A 8 22.99 19.00 40.36
C ALA A 8 23.95 20.18 40.48
N SER A 9 25.26 19.91 40.40
CA SER A 9 26.27 20.97 40.35
C SER A 9 25.93 21.94 39.27
N THR A 10 25.81 23.21 39.59
CA THR A 10 25.58 24.28 38.61
C THR A 10 26.78 24.29 37.67
N GLN A 11 26.61 23.81 36.42
CA GLN A 11 27.69 23.74 35.43
C GLN A 11 28.07 25.12 34.86
N LEU A 12 27.99 26.17 35.69
CA LEU A 12 28.33 27.53 35.36
C LEU A 12 29.79 27.72 34.95
N GLN A 13 30.65 26.71 35.12
CA GLN A 13 32.01 26.70 34.63
C GLN A 13 32.09 26.52 33.10
N SER A 14 31.10 25.89 32.48
CA SER A 14 31.03 25.75 31.03
C SER A 14 30.59 27.07 30.39
N ARG A 15 31.34 27.51 29.35
CA ARG A 15 30.99 28.71 28.58
C ARG A 15 29.57 28.63 28.01
N LEU A 16 29.13 27.43 27.59
CA LEU A 16 27.78 27.17 27.06
C LEU A 16 26.71 27.47 28.10
N PHE A 17 26.86 27.00 29.33
CA PHE A 17 25.84 27.17 30.37
C PHE A 17 25.84 28.53 31.06
N ARG A 18 26.82 29.38 30.72
CA ARG A 18 26.79 30.82 31.10
C ARG A 18 25.90 31.64 30.18
N LEU A 19 25.59 31.12 28.97
CA LEU A 19 24.66 31.78 28.05
C LEU A 19 23.21 31.65 28.53
N PRO A 20 22.37 32.67 28.31
CA PRO A 20 20.92 32.56 28.50
C PRO A 20 20.36 31.37 27.71
N ARG A 21 19.21 30.86 28.16
CA ARG A 21 18.58 29.69 27.55
C ARG A 21 18.26 29.89 26.08
N GLU A 22 17.81 31.08 25.74
CA GLU A 22 17.43 31.45 24.38
C GLU A 22 18.63 31.33 23.41
N LEU A 23 19.81 31.74 23.82
CA LEU A 23 21.03 31.62 22.99
C LEU A 23 21.48 30.15 22.88
N ARG A 24 21.31 29.36 23.96
CA ARG A 24 21.59 27.92 23.88
C ARG A 24 20.61 27.21 22.92
N ASP A 25 19.34 27.61 22.91
CA ASP A 25 18.35 27.06 22.00
C ASP A 25 18.68 27.37 20.53
N VAL A 26 19.22 28.55 20.22
CA VAL A 26 19.74 28.88 18.88
C VAL A 26 20.92 27.99 18.52
N ILE A 27 21.88 27.80 19.44
CA ILE A 27 23.04 26.92 19.22
C ILE A 27 22.57 25.48 18.97
N TYR A 28 21.65 24.97 19.78
CA TYR A 28 21.11 23.64 19.64
C TYR A 28 20.34 23.45 18.34
N HIS A 29 19.62 24.49 17.90
CA HIS A 29 18.93 24.48 16.63
C HIS A 29 19.95 24.29 15.49
N HIS A 30 20.98 25.12 15.41
CA HIS A 30 22.03 25.01 14.38
C HIS A 30 22.80 23.68 14.45
N TYR A 31 23.00 23.14 15.63
CA TYR A 31 23.70 21.87 15.82
C TYR A 31 22.86 20.65 15.36
N LEU A 32 21.54 20.67 15.56
CA LEU A 32 20.67 19.53 15.31
C LEU A 32 19.85 19.63 14.04
N TYR A 33 19.65 20.84 13.50
CA TYR A 33 18.83 21.05 12.32
C TYR A 33 19.56 20.58 11.06
N ASN A 34 18.83 19.83 10.23
CA ASN A 34 19.27 19.36 8.92
C ASN A 34 18.18 19.74 7.91
N GLU A 35 18.51 20.54 6.91
CA GLU A 35 17.59 21.02 5.88
C GLU A 35 16.96 19.85 5.09
N ASP A 36 17.78 18.84 4.75
CA ASP A 36 17.32 17.63 4.04
C ASP A 36 16.50 16.69 4.92
N GLY A 37 16.49 16.91 6.25
CA GLY A 37 15.88 16.05 7.23
C GLY A 37 16.76 14.87 7.65
N LEU A 38 16.23 14.02 8.50
CA LEU A 38 16.92 12.84 9.02
C LEU A 38 16.52 11.61 8.22
N ILE A 39 17.38 11.16 7.32
CA ILE A 39 17.12 9.99 6.47
C ILE A 39 17.32 8.72 7.30
N TYR A 40 16.24 7.94 7.45
CA TYR A 40 16.27 6.70 8.19
C TYR A 40 17.01 5.58 7.43
N SER A 41 17.96 4.94 8.10
CA SER A 41 18.62 3.73 7.59
C SER A 41 17.91 2.48 8.11
N PHE A 42 17.32 1.71 7.20
CA PHE A 42 16.64 0.46 7.54
C PHE A 42 17.59 -0.60 8.08
N GLU A 43 18.79 -0.71 7.52
CA GLU A 43 19.78 -1.74 7.88
C GLU A 43 20.30 -1.56 9.31
N THR A 44 20.63 -0.33 9.67
CA THR A 44 21.13 -0.01 11.02
C THR A 44 20.02 0.26 12.02
N ASN A 45 18.77 0.47 11.55
CA ASN A 45 17.63 0.94 12.34
C ASN A 45 17.93 2.24 13.11
N LYS A 46 18.66 3.17 12.48
CA LYS A 46 19.14 4.42 13.09
C LYS A 46 18.82 5.64 12.22
N LEU A 47 18.77 6.78 12.88
CA LEU A 47 18.78 8.10 12.24
C LEU A 47 20.21 8.69 12.34
N PRO A 48 20.64 9.45 11.34
CA PRO A 48 21.94 10.12 11.34
C PRO A 48 21.91 11.39 12.22
N VAL A 49 21.81 11.21 13.54
CA VAL A 49 21.80 12.32 14.50
C VAL A 49 23.10 12.27 15.29
N ASP A 50 23.81 13.38 15.31
CA ASP A 50 24.93 13.54 16.23
C ASP A 50 24.39 13.83 17.65
N LEU A 51 24.60 12.88 18.54
CA LEU A 51 24.21 12.97 19.94
C LEU A 51 25.39 13.27 20.87
N SER A 52 26.57 13.60 20.32
CA SER A 52 27.78 13.81 21.12
C SER A 52 27.55 14.87 22.21
N LEU A 53 26.92 15.98 21.88
CA LEU A 53 26.59 17.04 22.85
C LEU A 53 25.65 16.54 23.95
N THR A 54 24.72 15.65 23.64
CA THR A 54 23.77 15.05 24.61
C THR A 54 24.48 14.21 25.66
N TYR A 55 25.62 13.61 25.30
CA TYR A 55 26.41 12.77 26.22
C TYR A 55 27.44 13.55 27.05
N THR A 56 27.59 14.86 26.86
CA THR A 56 28.58 15.67 27.60
C THR A 56 28.18 15.86 29.06
N CYS A 57 26.92 16.15 29.35
CA CYS A 57 26.45 16.35 30.71
C CYS A 57 24.91 16.20 30.84
N ARG A 58 24.44 15.99 32.05
CA ARG A 58 23.01 15.83 32.36
C ARG A 58 22.15 17.04 31.93
N ALA A 59 22.66 18.26 32.08
CA ALA A 59 21.95 19.47 31.70
C ALA A 59 21.74 19.54 30.19
N ALA A 60 22.79 19.29 29.37
CA ALA A 60 22.68 19.21 27.94
C ALA A 60 21.73 18.07 27.51
N ALA A 61 21.81 16.91 28.15
CA ALA A 61 20.91 15.78 27.85
C ALA A 61 19.43 16.13 28.09
N LEU A 62 19.13 16.89 29.12
CA LEU A 62 17.76 17.31 29.42
C LEU A 62 17.27 18.39 28.42
N GLU A 63 18.12 19.35 28.11
CA GLU A 63 17.78 20.43 27.17
C GLU A 63 17.61 19.94 25.73
N LEU A 64 18.44 19.00 25.29
CA LEU A 64 18.42 18.42 23.93
C LEU A 64 17.40 17.28 23.77
N ARG A 65 16.76 16.86 24.84
CA ARG A 65 15.86 15.70 24.80
C ARG A 65 14.77 15.84 23.73
N GLY A 66 14.82 14.96 22.73
CA GLY A 66 13.86 14.90 21.63
C GLY A 66 13.90 16.11 20.68
N LEU A 67 14.84 17.05 20.87
CA LEU A 67 14.90 18.28 20.07
C LEU A 67 15.19 17.96 18.60
N ALA A 68 16.12 17.05 18.31
CA ALA A 68 16.42 16.63 16.94
C ALA A 68 15.17 16.13 16.17
N LEU A 69 14.31 15.35 16.84
CA LEU A 69 13.06 14.84 16.24
C LEU A 69 11.95 15.91 16.11
N ARG A 70 12.03 16.98 16.91
CA ARG A 70 11.09 18.10 16.82
C ARG A 70 11.44 19.10 15.74
N LEU A 71 12.73 19.32 15.52
CA LEU A 71 13.25 20.27 14.56
C LEU A 71 13.26 19.74 13.13
N ASN A 72 13.48 18.43 12.98
CA ASN A 72 13.69 17.83 11.68
C ASN A 72 12.50 16.98 11.23
N LYS A 73 12.29 16.97 9.93
CA LYS A 73 11.48 15.91 9.30
C LYS A 73 12.28 14.60 9.31
N VAL A 74 11.61 13.48 9.57
CA VAL A 74 12.19 12.15 9.43
C VAL A 74 11.80 11.60 8.07
N VAL A 75 12.79 11.31 7.23
CA VAL A 75 12.61 10.88 5.85
C VAL A 75 12.78 9.37 5.75
N PHE A 76 11.82 8.70 5.15
CA PHE A 76 11.85 7.28 4.84
C PHE A 76 11.76 7.10 3.33
N CYS A 77 12.66 6.29 2.79
CA CYS A 77 12.66 5.92 1.37
C CYS A 77 12.25 4.46 1.22
N THR A 78 11.74 4.10 0.04
CA THR A 78 11.56 2.72 -0.34
C THR A 78 12.89 1.98 -0.25
N THR A 79 12.92 0.84 0.40
CA THR A 79 14.18 0.16 0.73
C THR A 79 14.17 -1.29 0.25
N TYR A 80 15.25 -1.70 -0.42
CA TYR A 80 15.52 -3.10 -0.71
C TYR A 80 16.39 -3.71 0.39
N PRO A 81 15.80 -4.50 1.32
CA PRO A 81 16.55 -5.05 2.43
C PRO A 81 17.25 -6.34 2.01
N HIS A 82 18.50 -6.25 1.58
CA HIS A 82 19.27 -7.41 1.08
C HIS A 82 19.30 -8.57 2.07
N ALA A 83 19.52 -8.29 3.36
CA ALA A 83 19.60 -9.30 4.42
C ALA A 83 18.31 -10.12 4.62
N ILE A 84 17.14 -9.53 4.33
CA ILE A 84 15.84 -10.19 4.51
C ILE A 84 15.06 -10.37 3.19
N ARG A 85 15.74 -10.29 2.04
CA ARG A 85 15.11 -10.35 0.70
C ARG A 85 14.17 -11.55 0.52
N THR A 86 14.60 -12.73 0.94
CA THR A 86 13.79 -13.96 0.86
C THR A 86 12.54 -13.88 1.74
N HIS A 87 12.67 -13.33 2.94
CA HIS A 87 11.53 -13.16 3.85
C HIS A 87 10.55 -12.10 3.33
N ALA A 88 11.04 -11.05 2.70
CA ALA A 88 10.20 -10.03 2.06
C ALA A 88 9.38 -10.64 0.91
N PHE A 89 10.00 -11.44 0.05
CA PHE A 89 9.31 -12.20 -0.98
C PHE A 89 8.25 -13.15 -0.42
N LEU A 90 8.64 -14.01 0.52
CA LEU A 90 7.73 -14.98 1.12
C LEU A 90 6.56 -14.30 1.82
N PHE A 91 6.78 -13.17 2.46
CA PHE A 91 5.71 -12.38 3.08
C PHE A 91 4.72 -11.84 2.05
N HIS A 92 5.21 -11.25 0.95
CA HIS A 92 4.36 -10.77 -0.13
C HIS A 92 3.51 -11.89 -0.75
N ARG A 93 4.12 -13.03 -1.06
CA ARG A 93 3.41 -14.20 -1.60
C ARG A 93 2.39 -14.74 -0.61
N ALA A 94 2.77 -14.90 0.66
CA ALA A 94 1.87 -15.37 1.71
C ALA A 94 0.63 -14.49 1.88
N LEU A 95 0.78 -13.15 1.80
CA LEU A 95 -0.36 -12.23 1.86
C LEU A 95 -1.29 -12.39 0.67
N SER A 96 -0.74 -12.47 -0.54
CA SER A 96 -1.51 -12.61 -1.78
C SER A 96 -2.29 -13.93 -1.79
N GLU A 97 -1.62 -15.04 -1.48
CA GLU A 97 -2.25 -16.35 -1.41
C GLU A 97 -3.27 -16.47 -0.28
N LEU A 98 -2.96 -15.92 0.90
CA LEU A 98 -3.89 -15.89 2.03
C LEU A 98 -5.20 -15.19 1.66
N HIS A 99 -5.11 -14.06 0.93
CA HIS A 99 -6.30 -13.36 0.48
C HIS A 99 -7.11 -14.18 -0.53
N ALA A 100 -6.45 -14.78 -1.52
CA ALA A 100 -7.09 -15.67 -2.50
C ALA A 100 -7.76 -16.87 -1.82
N LEU A 101 -7.09 -17.50 -0.85
CA LEU A 101 -7.64 -18.62 -0.08
C LEU A 101 -8.85 -18.22 0.78
N LYS A 102 -8.79 -17.06 1.43
CA LYS A 102 -9.94 -16.54 2.20
C LYS A 102 -11.13 -16.28 1.30
N PHE A 103 -10.92 -15.69 0.14
CA PHE A 103 -11.98 -15.45 -0.82
C PHE A 103 -12.57 -16.75 -1.37
N ASN A 104 -11.74 -17.71 -1.77
CA ASN A 104 -12.18 -19.03 -2.22
C ASN A 104 -12.97 -19.77 -1.11
N LEU A 105 -12.50 -19.68 0.13
CA LEU A 105 -13.20 -20.26 1.27
C LEU A 105 -14.55 -19.59 1.53
N LEU A 106 -14.64 -18.26 1.39
CA LEU A 106 -15.87 -17.52 1.49
C LEU A 106 -16.88 -18.01 0.46
N ASN A 107 -16.50 -18.08 -0.81
CA ASN A 107 -17.37 -18.55 -1.89
C ASN A 107 -17.83 -20.01 -1.69
N LEU A 108 -16.93 -20.88 -1.24
CA LEU A 108 -17.25 -22.28 -0.98
C LEU A 108 -18.22 -22.47 0.19
N GLN A 109 -18.17 -21.62 1.21
CA GLN A 109 -18.93 -21.79 2.44
C GLN A 109 -20.19 -20.93 2.52
N ALA A 110 -20.22 -19.79 1.81
CA ALA A 110 -21.37 -18.88 1.86
C ALA A 110 -22.71 -19.57 1.53
N PRO A 111 -22.85 -20.40 0.47
CA PRO A 111 -24.12 -21.05 0.16
C PRO A 111 -24.68 -21.93 1.30
N ARG A 112 -23.82 -22.37 2.21
CA ARG A 112 -24.17 -23.29 3.29
C ARG A 112 -24.32 -22.60 4.65
N LEU A 113 -23.61 -21.51 4.86
CA LEU A 113 -23.47 -20.91 6.19
C LEU A 113 -23.95 -19.45 6.25
N LEU A 114 -24.25 -18.83 5.11
CA LEU A 114 -24.70 -17.44 5.06
C LEU A 114 -26.19 -17.35 5.41
N THR A 115 -26.49 -17.09 6.68
CA THR A 115 -27.84 -16.84 7.15
C THR A 115 -28.27 -15.38 6.95
N GLU A 116 -29.58 -15.09 6.98
CA GLU A 116 -30.11 -13.72 6.91
C GLU A 116 -29.55 -12.82 8.02
N ALA A 117 -29.36 -13.36 9.23
CA ALA A 117 -28.77 -12.63 10.34
C ALA A 117 -27.31 -12.18 10.01
N ILE A 118 -26.51 -13.07 9.42
CA ILE A 118 -25.15 -12.73 8.98
C ILE A 118 -25.19 -11.73 7.84
N GLN A 119 -26.07 -11.91 6.86
CA GLN A 119 -26.22 -10.95 5.75
C GLN A 119 -26.56 -9.55 6.26
N LYS A 120 -27.46 -9.44 7.23
CA LYS A 120 -27.82 -8.17 7.87
C LYS A 120 -26.62 -7.53 8.57
N GLU A 121 -25.88 -8.31 9.37
CA GLU A 121 -24.69 -7.80 10.10
C GLU A 121 -23.58 -7.34 9.14
N VAL A 122 -23.35 -8.10 8.07
CA VAL A 122 -22.38 -7.71 7.02
C VAL A 122 -22.85 -6.47 6.28
N SER A 123 -24.14 -6.38 5.91
CA SER A 123 -24.70 -5.23 5.18
C SER A 123 -24.68 -3.93 5.99
N VAL A 124 -24.78 -4.02 7.32
CA VAL A 124 -24.62 -2.84 8.20
C VAL A 124 -23.18 -2.34 8.17
N LYS A 125 -22.20 -3.27 8.22
CA LYS A 125 -20.77 -2.86 8.29
C LYS A 125 -20.18 -2.55 6.92
N TYR A 126 -20.64 -3.23 5.88
CA TYR A 126 -20.16 -3.09 4.50
C TYR A 126 -21.35 -2.97 3.54
N PRO A 127 -22.11 -1.86 3.58
CA PRO A 127 -23.30 -1.68 2.76
C PRO A 127 -23.02 -1.77 1.25
N GLN A 128 -21.84 -1.35 0.81
CA GLN A 128 -21.40 -1.41 -0.58
C GLN A 128 -21.29 -2.85 -1.13
N PHE A 129 -21.13 -3.85 -0.26
CA PHE A 129 -21.07 -5.27 -0.65
C PHE A 129 -22.39 -6.05 -0.37
N SER A 130 -23.46 -5.40 0.08
CA SER A 130 -24.72 -6.07 0.40
C SER A 130 -25.27 -6.87 -0.79
N ARG A 131 -25.13 -6.35 -2.01
CA ARG A 131 -25.57 -7.00 -3.25
C ARG A 131 -24.71 -8.18 -3.70
N VAL A 132 -23.51 -8.33 -3.14
CA VAL A 132 -22.62 -9.46 -3.43
C VAL A 132 -23.03 -10.69 -2.63
N LEU A 133 -23.56 -10.51 -1.42
CA LEU A 133 -23.81 -11.59 -0.47
C LEU A 133 -24.69 -12.73 -1.05
N PRO A 134 -25.81 -12.43 -1.74
CA PRO A 134 -26.65 -13.48 -2.33
C PRO A 134 -25.97 -14.25 -3.47
N THR A 135 -24.95 -13.68 -4.11
CA THR A 135 -24.26 -14.28 -5.27
C THR A 135 -22.99 -15.02 -4.90
N LEU A 136 -22.60 -14.97 -3.63
CA LEU A 136 -21.45 -15.74 -3.15
C LEU A 136 -21.67 -17.25 -3.37
N GLY A 137 -20.69 -17.88 -3.98
CA GLY A 137 -20.71 -19.32 -4.27
C GLY A 137 -21.41 -19.71 -5.58
N THR A 138 -21.96 -18.76 -6.33
CA THR A 138 -22.41 -19.06 -7.71
C THR A 138 -21.20 -19.26 -8.62
N PRO A 139 -21.22 -20.29 -9.49
CA PRO A 139 -20.19 -20.45 -10.52
C PRO A 139 -20.22 -19.23 -11.46
N GLY A 140 -19.09 -18.58 -11.66
CA GLY A 140 -19.03 -17.43 -12.54
C GLY A 140 -17.76 -16.60 -12.27
N GLU A 141 -17.81 -15.35 -12.67
CA GLU A 141 -16.70 -14.42 -12.60
C GLU A 141 -16.14 -14.28 -11.19
N ARG A 142 -14.84 -14.41 -11.04
CA ARG A 142 -14.14 -14.10 -9.80
C ARG A 142 -14.17 -12.58 -9.61
N PRO A 143 -14.92 -12.06 -8.63
CA PRO A 143 -14.98 -10.62 -8.46
C PRO A 143 -13.61 -10.09 -8.08
N ASN A 144 -13.08 -9.23 -8.92
CA ASN A 144 -12.03 -8.31 -8.53
C ASN A 144 -12.68 -7.25 -7.62
N THR A 145 -12.04 -6.62 -6.74
CA THR A 145 -12.49 -5.60 -5.76
C THR A 145 -13.92 -5.03 -5.87
N LEU A 146 -14.65 -5.34 -6.93
CA LEU A 146 -16.02 -4.89 -7.25
C LEU A 146 -16.15 -3.35 -7.27
N GLY A 147 -15.09 -2.68 -7.68
CA GLY A 147 -15.03 -1.22 -7.73
C GLY A 147 -14.79 -0.54 -6.38
N GLU A 148 -14.50 -1.29 -5.32
CA GLU A 148 -14.18 -0.76 -4.01
C GLU A 148 -12.66 -0.77 -3.76
N PRO A 149 -12.15 0.03 -2.80
CA PRO A 149 -10.74 -0.02 -2.43
C PRO A 149 -10.30 -1.45 -2.08
N PRO A 150 -9.15 -1.91 -2.57
CA PRO A 150 -8.70 -3.30 -2.37
C PRO A 150 -8.60 -3.70 -0.90
N SER A 151 -8.20 -2.79 -0.01
CA SER A 151 -8.13 -3.07 1.42
C SER A 151 -9.51 -3.24 2.05
N THR A 152 -10.49 -2.45 1.64
CA THR A 152 -11.89 -2.56 2.09
C THR A 152 -12.50 -3.90 1.66
N TYR A 153 -12.19 -4.34 0.44
CA TYR A 153 -12.62 -5.64 -0.05
C TYR A 153 -11.99 -6.79 0.75
N ARG A 154 -10.69 -6.71 1.08
CA ARG A 154 -10.01 -7.69 1.94
C ARG A 154 -10.62 -7.75 3.34
N ASP A 155 -10.95 -6.59 3.92
CA ASP A 155 -11.61 -6.50 5.23
C ASP A 155 -13.01 -7.10 5.21
N PHE A 156 -13.80 -6.83 4.16
CA PHE A 156 -15.11 -7.45 3.95
C PHE A 156 -15.02 -8.98 3.92
N VAL A 157 -14.12 -9.54 3.12
CA VAL A 157 -13.89 -10.99 3.03
C VAL A 157 -13.51 -11.57 4.39
N HIS A 158 -12.59 -10.92 5.09
CA HIS A 158 -12.14 -11.35 6.41
C HIS A 158 -13.27 -11.31 7.46
N PHE A 159 -14.02 -10.22 7.50
CA PHE A 159 -15.13 -10.01 8.42
C PHE A 159 -16.23 -11.05 8.18
N THR A 160 -16.67 -11.20 6.94
CA THR A 160 -17.73 -12.16 6.58
C THR A 160 -17.33 -13.59 6.94
N LEU A 161 -16.08 -14.01 6.63
CA LEU A 161 -15.57 -15.31 7.07
C LEU A 161 -15.59 -15.48 8.60
N ASN A 162 -15.29 -14.44 9.36
CA ASN A 162 -15.34 -14.51 10.81
C ASN A 162 -16.76 -14.81 11.32
N LEU A 163 -17.76 -14.15 10.73
CA LEU A 163 -19.17 -14.40 11.07
C LEU A 163 -19.64 -15.79 10.67
N LEU A 164 -19.28 -16.29 9.45
CA LEU A 164 -19.64 -17.62 8.99
C LEU A 164 -19.16 -18.74 9.93
N TYR A 165 -18.08 -18.52 10.65
CA TYR A 165 -17.52 -19.50 11.56
C TYR A 165 -17.68 -19.12 13.04
N ASP A 166 -18.46 -18.10 13.35
CA ASP A 166 -18.75 -17.76 14.74
C ASP A 166 -19.74 -18.76 15.34
N ARG A 167 -19.45 -19.21 16.56
CA ARG A 167 -20.34 -20.09 17.33
C ARG A 167 -21.70 -19.47 17.64
N LYS A 168 -21.77 -18.13 17.71
CA LYS A 168 -23.02 -17.39 17.91
C LYS A 168 -24.03 -17.70 16.79
N HIS A 169 -23.55 -17.79 15.54
CA HIS A 169 -24.38 -18.03 14.37
C HIS A 169 -24.50 -19.54 14.05
N HIS A 170 -23.49 -20.35 14.38
CA HIS A 170 -23.41 -21.76 14.06
C HIS A 170 -22.90 -22.60 15.25
N PRO A 171 -23.70 -22.81 16.31
CA PRO A 171 -23.24 -23.51 17.52
C PRO A 171 -22.85 -24.98 17.26
N LYS A 172 -23.45 -25.64 16.25
CA LYS A 172 -23.20 -27.04 15.89
C LYS A 172 -21.99 -27.26 14.95
N LEU A 173 -21.32 -26.19 14.50
CA LEU A 173 -20.11 -26.28 13.66
C LEU A 173 -18.92 -26.72 14.51
N GLY A 174 -18.77 -27.99 14.80
CA GLY A 174 -17.69 -28.34 15.67
C GLY A 174 -17.27 -29.76 15.79
N GLY A 175 -16.64 -30.38 14.85
CA GLY A 175 -16.14 -31.74 15.07
C GLY A 175 -15.16 -32.25 14.03
N LYS A 176 -15.34 -31.91 12.78
CA LYS A 176 -14.50 -32.45 11.70
C LYS A 176 -13.17 -31.74 11.62
N ARG A 177 -12.07 -32.51 11.47
CA ARG A 177 -10.69 -32.01 11.33
C ARG A 177 -10.55 -30.91 10.25
N SER A 178 -11.29 -31.03 9.14
CA SER A 178 -11.30 -30.03 8.06
C SER A 178 -11.91 -28.68 8.48
N GLU A 179 -12.94 -28.68 9.36
CA GLU A 179 -13.53 -27.43 9.87
C GLU A 179 -12.63 -26.71 10.87
N ARG A 180 -11.86 -27.48 11.66
CA ARG A 180 -10.85 -26.92 12.56
C ARG A 180 -9.77 -26.18 11.79
N LYS A 181 -9.36 -26.69 10.61
CA LYS A 181 -8.39 -26.04 9.70
C LYS A 181 -8.95 -24.74 9.11
N ARG A 182 -10.18 -24.78 8.60
CA ARG A 182 -10.86 -23.61 8.02
C ARG A 182 -11.06 -22.50 9.04
N ARG A 183 -11.37 -22.86 10.32
CA ARG A 183 -11.44 -21.90 11.43
C ARG A 183 -10.10 -21.24 11.74
N SER A 184 -9.00 -21.95 11.54
CA SER A 184 -7.67 -21.40 11.76
C SER A 184 -7.31 -20.35 10.73
N LEU A 185 -7.65 -20.57 9.45
CA LEU A 185 -7.33 -19.64 8.35
C LEU A 185 -7.97 -18.27 8.56
N ARG A 186 -9.20 -18.21 9.08
CA ARG A 186 -9.90 -16.94 9.34
C ARG A 186 -9.18 -16.05 10.37
N LYS A 187 -8.48 -16.64 11.34
CA LYS A 187 -7.80 -15.90 12.41
C LYS A 187 -6.51 -15.24 11.97
N VAL A 188 -5.94 -15.70 10.85
CA VAL A 188 -4.70 -15.15 10.31
C VAL A 188 -5.03 -13.92 9.48
N ASN A 189 -4.59 -12.76 9.94
CA ASN A 189 -4.79 -11.48 9.24
C ASN A 189 -3.57 -10.57 9.50
N PRO A 190 -2.44 -10.87 8.87
CA PRO A 190 -1.24 -10.07 9.04
C PRO A 190 -1.45 -8.69 8.40
N GLU A 191 -0.90 -7.69 9.05
CA GLU A 191 -0.92 -6.32 8.55
C GLU A 191 -0.01 -6.19 7.33
N PRO A 192 -0.50 -5.70 6.18
CA PRO A 192 0.30 -5.59 4.95
C PRO A 192 1.56 -4.73 5.10
N TRP A 193 1.51 -3.71 5.95
CA TRP A 193 2.63 -2.81 6.25
C TRP A 193 3.64 -3.34 7.26
N SER A 194 3.48 -4.57 7.71
CA SER A 194 4.45 -5.19 8.60
C SER A 194 5.70 -5.61 7.84
N THR A 195 6.85 -5.47 8.48
CA THR A 195 8.14 -5.89 7.92
C THR A 195 8.57 -7.22 8.53
N PRO A 196 9.04 -8.20 7.73
CA PRO A 196 9.68 -9.39 8.29
C PRO A 196 10.91 -8.99 9.11
N ASN A 197 11.19 -9.72 10.17
CA ASN A 197 12.38 -9.46 10.96
C ASN A 197 13.55 -10.36 10.52
N GLU A 198 14.77 -9.98 10.88
CA GLU A 198 16.01 -10.69 10.54
C GLU A 198 16.06 -12.13 11.06
N ARG A 199 15.28 -12.46 12.08
CA ARG A 199 15.20 -13.81 12.67
C ARG A 199 14.18 -14.70 11.93
N GLY A 200 13.70 -14.30 10.78
CA GLY A 200 12.74 -15.05 9.97
C GLY A 200 11.36 -15.19 10.61
N ARG A 201 11.05 -14.43 11.65
CA ARG A 201 9.71 -14.40 12.23
C ARG A 201 8.82 -13.48 11.43
N LEU A 202 7.71 -14.00 10.95
CA LEU A 202 6.66 -13.19 10.37
C LEU A 202 6.07 -12.25 11.43
N PRO A 203 5.50 -11.10 11.01
CA PRO A 203 4.97 -10.10 11.93
C PRO A 203 3.93 -10.66 12.90
N ARG A 204 3.78 -10.00 14.06
CA ARG A 204 2.76 -10.34 15.06
C ARG A 204 1.37 -10.46 14.41
N GLY A 205 0.66 -11.55 14.70
CA GLY A 205 -0.60 -11.92 14.04
C GLY A 205 -0.43 -13.02 12.98
N ALA A 206 0.77 -13.18 12.39
CA ALA A 206 1.17 -14.33 11.60
C ALA A 206 2.00 -15.33 12.42
N GLU A 207 2.48 -14.93 13.59
CA GLU A 207 3.47 -15.65 14.44
C GLU A 207 3.05 -17.05 14.84
N GLY A 208 1.76 -17.33 14.95
CA GLY A 208 1.33 -18.65 15.42
C GLY A 208 1.46 -19.77 14.39
N LYS A 209 1.62 -19.46 13.09
CA LYS A 209 1.44 -20.49 12.05
C LYS A 209 2.29 -20.35 10.79
N PHE A 210 2.79 -19.15 10.46
CA PHE A 210 3.68 -18.94 9.31
C PHE A 210 5.18 -19.04 9.65
N GLY A 211 5.57 -18.88 10.90
CA GLY A 211 6.97 -18.98 11.35
C GLY A 211 7.61 -20.35 11.14
N TYR A 212 6.81 -21.39 10.89
CA TYR A 212 7.28 -22.74 10.64
C TYR A 212 7.53 -23.05 9.16
N CYS A 213 7.02 -22.25 8.21
CA CYS A 213 7.26 -22.50 6.79
C CYS A 213 8.74 -22.37 6.41
N ALA A 214 9.48 -21.48 7.09
CA ALA A 214 10.91 -21.31 6.85
C ALA A 214 11.79 -22.40 7.49
N GLN A 215 11.25 -23.20 8.43
CA GLN A 215 12.00 -24.23 9.17
C GLN A 215 11.49 -25.67 9.01
N GLY A 216 10.56 -25.93 8.07
CA GLY A 216 10.14 -27.30 7.74
C GLY A 216 9.23 -27.99 8.74
N ARG A 217 8.70 -27.31 9.75
CA ARG A 217 7.77 -27.88 10.74
C ARG A 217 6.51 -27.00 10.89
N LEU A 218 5.68 -26.99 9.88
CA LEU A 218 4.28 -26.57 10.04
C LEU A 218 3.55 -27.70 10.79
N GLY A 219 2.84 -27.32 11.86
CA GLY A 219 1.98 -28.29 12.53
C GLY A 219 1.07 -28.97 11.49
N HIS A 220 1.10 -30.29 11.44
CA HIS A 220 0.51 -31.18 10.44
C HIS A 220 -0.94 -30.88 10.01
N ASP A 221 -1.63 -29.92 10.62
CA ASP A 221 -3.05 -29.69 10.51
C ASP A 221 -3.49 -28.46 9.68
N LEU A 222 -2.64 -27.46 9.49
CA LEU A 222 -2.84 -26.43 8.46
C LEU A 222 -2.09 -26.79 7.17
N ALA A 223 -1.03 -27.52 7.36
CA ALA A 223 -0.14 -28.03 6.37
C ALA A 223 -0.87 -28.76 5.23
N ALA A 224 -1.76 -29.66 5.45
CA ALA A 224 -2.27 -30.52 4.40
C ALA A 224 -3.19 -29.84 3.35
N THR A 225 -3.72 -28.64 3.61
CA THR A 225 -4.44 -27.84 2.58
C THR A 225 -3.60 -26.64 2.14
N PHE A 226 -2.81 -26.08 3.04
CA PHE A 226 -1.82 -25.04 2.78
C PHE A 226 -0.49 -25.63 2.27
N ASP A 227 -0.12 -26.87 2.71
CA ASP A 227 1.16 -27.50 2.34
C ASP A 227 1.29 -27.77 0.86
N ARG A 228 0.21 -28.19 0.19
CA ARG A 228 0.31 -28.50 -1.23
C ARG A 228 0.51 -27.22 -2.04
N GLU A 229 -0.16 -26.14 -1.67
CA GLU A 229 -0.06 -24.85 -2.37
C GLU A 229 1.16 -24.04 -1.91
N LEU A 230 1.50 -24.05 -0.61
CA LEU A 230 2.74 -23.47 -0.09
C LEU A 230 3.96 -24.33 -0.43
N GLN A 231 3.84 -25.65 -0.47
CA GLN A 231 4.90 -26.53 -0.92
C GLN A 231 5.11 -26.36 -2.42
N GLN A 232 4.06 -26.21 -3.21
CA GLN A 232 4.15 -25.82 -4.61
C GLN A 232 4.79 -24.42 -4.76
N LEU A 233 4.51 -23.47 -3.87
CA LEU A 233 5.16 -22.17 -3.85
C LEU A 233 6.63 -22.26 -3.44
N VAL A 234 6.96 -23.06 -2.43
CA VAL A 234 8.35 -23.35 -2.03
C VAL A 234 9.07 -24.13 -3.13
N ASP A 235 8.42 -25.07 -3.79
CA ASP A 235 8.97 -25.86 -4.88
C ASP A 235 9.10 -25.02 -6.17
N ILE A 236 8.15 -24.11 -6.44
CA ILE A 236 8.27 -23.09 -7.48
C ILE A 236 9.42 -22.13 -7.17
N THR A 237 9.63 -21.75 -5.91
CA THR A 237 10.79 -20.92 -5.52
C THR A 237 12.11 -21.66 -5.64
N ARG A 238 12.12 -22.99 -5.46
CA ARG A 238 13.32 -23.83 -5.64
C ARG A 238 13.59 -24.17 -7.11
N THR A 239 12.54 -24.31 -7.92
CA THR A 239 12.67 -24.70 -9.33
C THR A 239 12.78 -23.52 -10.29
N HIS A 240 12.40 -22.31 -9.87
CA HIS A 240 12.58 -21.10 -10.66
C HIS A 240 13.63 -20.21 -9.99
N ASP A 241 14.88 -20.35 -10.41
CA ASP A 241 15.99 -19.42 -10.13
C ASP A 241 15.63 -17.94 -10.40
N ARG A 242 14.60 -17.72 -11.24
CA ARG A 242 14.07 -16.39 -11.60
C ARG A 242 13.39 -15.64 -10.43
N VAL A 243 12.89 -16.34 -9.44
CA VAL A 243 12.21 -15.69 -8.30
C VAL A 243 13.20 -14.99 -7.36
N GLY A 244 14.43 -15.50 -7.28
CA GLY A 244 15.53 -14.86 -6.53
C GLY A 244 16.08 -13.60 -7.18
N THR A 245 15.68 -13.29 -8.43
CA THR A 245 16.19 -12.14 -9.19
C THR A 245 15.43 -10.84 -8.95
N MET A 246 14.24 -10.88 -8.37
CA MET A 246 13.45 -9.67 -8.12
C MET A 246 13.80 -8.99 -6.81
N LYS A 247 13.90 -7.66 -6.85
CA LYS A 247 14.03 -6.83 -5.64
C LYS A 247 12.66 -6.65 -4.99
N HIS A 248 12.46 -7.30 -3.86
CA HIS A 248 11.25 -7.15 -3.05
C HIS A 248 11.45 -6.00 -2.06
N SER A 249 11.21 -4.78 -2.51
CA SER A 249 11.40 -3.58 -1.71
C SER A 249 10.28 -3.41 -0.68
N LEU A 250 10.62 -2.87 0.47
CA LEU A 250 9.67 -2.41 1.48
C LEU A 250 9.28 -0.97 1.18
N SER A 251 8.00 -0.62 1.33
CA SER A 251 7.53 0.75 1.17
C SER A 251 8.11 1.68 2.24
N ALA A 252 8.25 2.95 1.92
CA ALA A 252 8.64 3.98 2.86
C ALA A 252 7.69 4.02 4.08
N ALA A 253 6.39 3.83 3.85
CA ALA A 253 5.40 3.74 4.94
C ALA A 253 5.65 2.54 5.87
N ALA A 254 5.99 1.36 5.35
CA ALA A 254 6.31 0.20 6.18
C ALA A 254 7.58 0.42 7.02
N CYS A 255 8.59 1.08 6.45
CA CYS A 255 9.81 1.48 7.18
C CYS A 255 9.49 2.45 8.31
N ALA A 256 8.65 3.47 8.07
CA ALA A 256 8.21 4.43 9.07
C ALA A 256 7.43 3.77 10.21
N ILE A 257 6.51 2.86 9.89
CA ILE A 257 5.74 2.11 10.89
C ILE A 257 6.66 1.26 11.75
N ARG A 258 7.64 0.56 11.14
CA ARG A 258 8.66 -0.20 11.87
C ARG A 258 9.45 0.70 12.82
N PHE A 259 9.94 1.83 12.35
CA PHE A 259 10.67 2.80 13.15
C PHE A 259 9.82 3.31 14.33
N LEU A 260 8.60 3.78 14.08
CA LEU A 260 7.70 4.27 15.13
C LEU A 260 7.39 3.20 16.17
N ARG A 261 7.24 1.93 15.77
CA ARG A 261 7.06 0.78 16.69
C ARG A 261 8.30 0.50 17.54
N SER A 262 9.49 0.80 17.04
CA SER A 262 10.75 0.59 17.78
C SER A 262 10.99 1.67 18.84
N LEU A 263 10.37 2.84 18.70
CA LEU A 263 10.53 3.93 19.65
C LEU A 263 9.66 3.74 20.91
N ARG A 264 10.19 4.20 22.05
CA ARG A 264 9.39 4.36 23.27
C ARG A 264 8.32 5.43 23.06
N VAL A 265 7.16 5.30 23.70
CA VAL A 265 6.04 6.25 23.60
C VAL A 265 6.51 7.70 23.78
N GLY A 266 7.22 8.00 24.88
CA GLY A 266 7.71 9.35 25.15
C GLY A 266 8.76 9.88 24.14
N THR A 267 9.39 9.01 23.34
CA THR A 267 10.27 9.44 22.25
C THR A 267 9.45 9.73 20.99
N ARG A 268 8.42 8.94 20.71
CA ARG A 268 7.51 9.15 19.57
C ARG A 268 6.82 10.50 19.60
N GLU A 269 6.49 11.00 20.80
CA GLU A 269 5.88 12.31 21.01
C GLU A 269 6.73 13.48 20.47
N HIS A 270 8.00 13.28 20.22
CA HIS A 270 8.87 14.30 19.64
C HIS A 270 8.88 14.31 18.11
N VAL A 271 8.45 13.22 17.45
CA VAL A 271 8.37 13.18 15.98
C VAL A 271 7.23 14.07 15.51
N ARG A 272 7.54 15.09 14.72
CA ARG A 272 6.55 16.08 14.22
C ARG A 272 6.22 15.90 12.77
N GLN A 273 7.21 15.56 11.97
CA GLN A 273 7.09 15.48 10.53
C GLN A 273 7.72 14.19 10.03
N ILE A 274 6.98 13.47 9.21
CA ILE A 274 7.44 12.28 8.50
C ILE A 274 7.24 12.52 7.01
N GLU A 275 8.29 12.31 6.23
CA GLU A 275 8.26 12.31 4.78
C GLU A 275 8.48 10.87 4.27
N LEU A 276 7.57 10.38 3.45
CA LEU A 276 7.59 9.03 2.88
C LEU A 276 7.82 9.15 1.37
N ILE A 277 8.98 8.70 0.90
CA ILE A 277 9.37 8.75 -0.52
C ILE A 277 9.17 7.34 -1.11
N GLU A 278 8.07 7.17 -1.85
CA GLU A 278 7.74 5.93 -2.54
C GLU A 278 8.26 6.01 -3.99
N ASP A 279 9.57 5.82 -4.16
CA ASP A 279 10.30 6.01 -5.42
C ASP A 279 10.50 4.73 -6.24
N ARG A 280 9.92 3.61 -5.81
CA ARG A 280 9.91 2.33 -6.54
C ARG A 280 8.82 1.40 -6.06
N GLU A 281 8.48 0.40 -6.88
CA GLU A 281 7.51 -0.63 -6.52
C GLU A 281 7.90 -1.35 -5.22
N SER A 282 6.90 -1.54 -4.37
CA SER A 282 7.05 -2.18 -3.07
C SER A 282 6.09 -3.34 -2.92
N ILE A 283 6.45 -4.27 -2.02
CA ILE A 283 5.66 -5.47 -1.74
C ILE A 283 4.45 -5.19 -0.84
N SER A 284 3.53 -6.16 -0.80
CA SER A 284 2.48 -6.28 0.23
C SER A 284 1.42 -5.19 0.19
N PHE A 285 1.03 -4.76 -1.03
CA PHE A 285 -0.03 -3.77 -1.23
C PHE A 285 0.33 -2.39 -0.66
N PRO A 286 1.42 -1.76 -1.13
CA PRO A 286 1.95 -0.53 -0.56
C PRO A 286 0.93 0.61 -0.54
N GLU A 287 0.02 0.67 -1.50
CA GLU A 287 -1.05 1.67 -1.58
C GLU A 287 -1.86 1.78 -0.27
N CYS A 288 -2.12 0.67 0.41
CA CYS A 288 -2.90 0.67 1.65
C CYS A 288 -2.06 0.89 2.93
N HIS A 289 -0.74 1.05 2.84
CA HIS A 289 0.13 1.14 4.02
C HIS A 289 -0.09 2.41 4.85
N GLY A 290 -0.71 3.45 4.30
CA GLY A 290 -1.16 4.63 5.07
C GLY A 290 -2.05 4.28 6.27
N ARG A 291 -2.80 3.19 6.19
CA ARG A 291 -3.66 2.69 7.29
C ARG A 291 -2.87 2.33 8.55
N GLY A 292 -1.64 1.84 8.39
CA GLY A 292 -0.77 1.49 9.53
C GLY A 292 -0.27 2.70 10.33
N LEU A 293 -0.42 3.91 9.79
CA LEU A 293 -0.02 5.15 10.44
C LEU A 293 -1.15 5.77 11.29
N ILE A 294 -2.40 5.34 11.11
CA ILE A 294 -3.57 5.91 11.78
C ILE A 294 -3.40 5.90 13.30
N SER A 295 -2.95 4.79 13.88
CA SER A 295 -2.77 4.66 15.32
C SER A 295 -1.76 5.68 15.87
N PHE A 296 -0.67 5.93 15.14
CA PHE A 296 0.37 6.89 15.54
C PHE A 296 -0.11 8.34 15.40
N CYS A 297 -0.84 8.66 14.33
CA CYS A 297 -1.42 9.99 14.15
C CYS A 297 -2.49 10.29 15.23
N ARG A 298 -3.26 9.29 15.64
CA ARG A 298 -4.23 9.42 16.75
C ARG A 298 -3.55 9.55 18.12
N GLU A 299 -2.50 8.77 18.35
CA GLU A 299 -1.67 8.87 19.57
C GLU A 299 -0.99 10.25 19.65
N HIS A 300 -0.68 10.84 18.51
CA HIS A 300 0.12 12.04 18.40
C HIS A 300 -0.46 13.08 17.43
N PRO A 301 -1.38 13.95 17.89
CA PRO A 301 -2.10 14.89 17.02
C PRO A 301 -1.22 15.93 16.28
N LYS A 302 0.02 16.13 16.74
CA LYS A 302 1.00 17.03 16.09
C LYS A 302 1.83 16.33 15.00
N LEU A 303 1.68 15.02 14.82
CA LEU A 303 2.38 14.29 13.77
C LEU A 303 1.76 14.63 12.43
N ARG A 304 2.60 14.99 11.46
CA ARG A 304 2.24 15.25 10.07
C ARG A 304 3.01 14.26 9.18
N VAL A 305 2.29 13.55 8.34
CA VAL A 305 2.85 12.56 7.41
C VAL A 305 2.61 13.05 6.00
N HIS A 306 3.67 13.25 5.25
CA HIS A 306 3.63 13.55 3.84
C HIS A 306 4.13 12.35 3.05
N ARG A 307 3.25 11.72 2.28
CA ARG A 307 3.56 10.59 1.42
C ARG A 307 3.67 11.06 -0.03
N ARG A 308 4.81 10.86 -0.64
CA ARG A 308 5.15 11.24 -2.01
C ARG A 308 5.29 9.97 -2.84
N VAL A 309 4.56 9.87 -3.92
CA VAL A 309 4.53 8.68 -4.79
C VAL A 309 5.02 9.08 -6.18
N SER A 310 6.19 8.58 -6.53
CA SER A 310 6.73 8.72 -7.88
C SER A 310 5.83 7.97 -8.88
N LEU A 311 5.34 8.65 -9.89
CA LEU A 311 4.50 8.03 -10.91
C LEU A 311 5.33 7.15 -11.85
N TRP A 312 6.43 7.68 -12.38
CA TRP A 312 7.25 7.01 -13.38
C TRP A 312 8.09 5.87 -12.82
N LYS A 313 8.53 5.96 -11.57
CA LYS A 313 9.38 4.96 -10.93
C LYS A 313 8.61 3.94 -10.08
N ASN A 314 7.37 4.26 -9.67
CA ASN A 314 6.57 3.41 -8.77
C ASN A 314 5.21 3.02 -9.36
N ALA A 315 4.32 3.99 -9.60
CA ALA A 315 2.93 3.66 -9.92
C ALA A 315 2.76 3.05 -11.32
N PHE A 316 3.41 3.61 -12.34
CA PHE A 316 3.29 3.14 -13.72
C PHE A 316 4.00 1.82 -14.02
N PRO A 317 5.20 1.51 -13.48
CA PRO A 317 5.91 0.26 -13.78
C PRO A 317 5.24 -1.02 -13.28
N VAL A 318 4.45 -0.93 -12.21
CA VAL A 318 3.89 -2.09 -11.47
C VAL A 318 3.21 -3.13 -12.36
N THR A 319 2.54 -2.71 -13.41
CA THR A 319 1.76 -3.62 -14.26
C THR A 319 2.60 -4.45 -15.23
N SER A 320 3.81 -4.03 -15.49
CA SER A 320 4.68 -4.63 -16.51
C SER A 320 5.69 -5.60 -15.93
N VAL A 321 6.09 -5.43 -14.66
CA VAL A 321 7.06 -6.31 -14.00
C VAL A 321 6.55 -7.75 -13.92
N ILE A 322 5.26 -7.96 -13.63
CA ILE A 322 4.67 -9.32 -13.56
C ILE A 322 4.68 -10.01 -14.94
N ARG A 323 4.35 -9.30 -16.02
CA ARG A 323 4.41 -9.85 -17.39
C ARG A 323 5.82 -10.20 -17.79
N TYR A 324 6.77 -9.41 -17.35
CA TYR A 324 8.18 -9.59 -17.56
C TYR A 324 8.72 -10.89 -16.95
N GLN A 325 8.28 -11.22 -15.73
CA GLN A 325 8.63 -12.48 -15.07
C GLN A 325 8.14 -13.72 -15.83
N LEU A 326 6.96 -13.64 -16.44
CA LEU A 326 6.32 -14.78 -17.07
C LEU A 326 6.92 -15.10 -18.45
N ASN A 327 7.38 -14.12 -19.20
CA ASN A 327 7.76 -14.29 -20.61
C ASN A 327 9.26 -14.32 -20.88
N GLY A 328 10.12 -13.89 -19.94
CA GLY A 328 11.58 -13.98 -20.03
C GLY A 328 12.23 -13.25 -21.20
N ARG A 329 11.51 -12.40 -21.91
CA ARG A 329 12.01 -11.62 -23.05
C ARG A 329 12.00 -10.14 -22.72
N TYR A 330 13.17 -9.51 -22.77
CA TYR A 330 13.33 -8.07 -22.80
C TYR A 330 12.93 -7.58 -24.20
N SER A 331 11.86 -6.83 -24.31
CA SER A 331 11.56 -6.09 -25.50
C SER A 331 12.08 -4.67 -25.31
N GLU A 332 12.90 -4.19 -26.22
CA GLU A 332 13.33 -2.79 -26.28
C GLU A 332 12.11 -1.85 -26.49
N ASP A 333 11.01 -2.39 -27.04
CA ASP A 333 9.73 -1.73 -27.27
C ASP A 333 8.79 -1.73 -26.06
N ASP A 334 9.32 -1.90 -24.86
CA ASP A 334 8.49 -1.99 -23.66
C ASP A 334 7.91 -0.62 -23.30
N ARG A 335 6.60 -0.48 -23.46
CA ARG A 335 5.85 0.79 -23.31
C ARG A 335 4.83 0.71 -22.21
N LEU A 336 4.45 1.85 -21.64
CA LEU A 336 3.34 1.93 -20.71
C LEU A 336 2.01 1.90 -21.48
N SER A 337 1.24 0.82 -21.33
CA SER A 337 -0.08 0.73 -21.95
C SER A 337 -1.11 1.61 -21.23
N SER A 338 -1.82 2.45 -22.00
CA SER A 338 -2.89 3.32 -21.49
C SER A 338 -3.97 2.55 -20.71
N SER A 339 -4.29 1.32 -21.14
CA SER A 339 -5.32 0.50 -20.49
C SER A 339 -5.03 0.12 -19.02
N TYR A 340 -3.81 0.37 -18.52
CA TYR A 340 -3.42 0.07 -17.14
C TYR A 340 -3.24 1.30 -16.26
N VAL A 341 -3.03 2.48 -16.87
CA VAL A 341 -2.69 3.72 -16.18
C VAL A 341 -3.72 4.09 -15.12
N SER A 342 -4.99 4.14 -15.52
CA SER A 342 -6.06 4.56 -14.61
C SER A 342 -6.17 3.67 -13.37
N LYS A 343 -6.06 2.34 -13.53
CA LYS A 343 -6.10 1.42 -12.38
C LYS A 343 -4.85 1.51 -11.50
N ALA A 344 -3.69 1.76 -12.09
CA ALA A 344 -2.44 1.88 -11.36
C ALA A 344 -2.46 3.09 -10.41
N VAL A 345 -2.93 4.25 -10.90
CA VAL A 345 -2.99 5.49 -10.11
C VAL A 345 -4.20 5.50 -9.18
N ALA A 346 -5.39 5.17 -9.68
CA ALA A 346 -6.63 5.22 -8.90
C ALA A 346 -6.57 4.34 -7.65
N LYS A 347 -5.82 3.23 -7.68
CA LYS A 347 -5.61 2.36 -6.52
C LYS A 347 -5.00 3.13 -5.34
N TRP A 348 -4.02 3.99 -5.60
CA TRP A 348 -3.43 4.85 -4.57
C TRP A 348 -4.41 5.92 -4.09
N MET A 349 -5.19 6.49 -5.00
CA MET A 349 -6.19 7.52 -4.68
C MET A 349 -7.28 6.97 -3.76
N VAL A 350 -7.91 5.84 -4.15
CA VAL A 350 -9.02 5.25 -3.36
C VAL A 350 -8.57 4.69 -2.01
N GLU A 351 -7.35 4.15 -1.92
CA GLU A 351 -6.80 3.69 -0.63
C GLU A 351 -6.46 4.86 0.31
N ALA A 352 -6.06 6.01 -0.24
CA ALA A 352 -5.86 7.21 0.56
C ALA A 352 -7.18 7.84 0.98
N SER A 353 -8.16 7.95 0.09
CA SER A 353 -9.44 8.62 0.35
C SER A 353 -10.24 8.02 1.50
N ILE A 354 -10.07 6.73 1.78
CA ILE A 354 -10.74 6.06 2.90
C ILE A 354 -10.07 6.25 4.26
N LEU A 355 -8.86 6.84 4.33
CA LEU A 355 -8.13 6.98 5.60
C LEU A 355 -8.91 7.76 6.67
N PRO A 356 -9.60 8.89 6.35
CA PRO A 356 -10.42 9.59 7.33
C PRO A 356 -11.54 8.74 7.91
N SER A 357 -12.25 7.96 7.11
CA SER A 357 -13.32 7.05 7.57
C SER A 357 -12.79 5.92 8.47
N LEU A 358 -11.51 5.58 8.36
CA LEU A 358 -10.82 4.62 9.22
C LEU A 358 -10.23 5.27 10.48
N GLY A 359 -10.39 6.59 10.63
CA GLY A 359 -10.00 7.34 11.82
C GLY A 359 -8.62 8.03 11.72
N MET A 360 -8.11 8.30 10.53
CA MET A 360 -6.98 9.19 10.34
C MET A 360 -7.41 10.62 10.74
N PRO A 361 -6.70 11.28 11.67
CA PRO A 361 -7.05 12.65 12.07
C PRO A 361 -6.87 13.62 10.90
N GLU A 362 -7.75 14.60 10.84
CA GLU A 362 -7.70 15.66 9.84
C GLU A 362 -6.34 16.40 9.86
N GLY A 363 -5.83 16.73 8.67
CA GLY A 363 -4.55 17.43 8.48
C GLY A 363 -3.31 16.63 8.90
N SER A 364 -3.44 15.38 9.36
CA SER A 364 -2.29 14.56 9.77
C SER A 364 -1.63 13.82 8.61
N PHE A 365 -2.31 13.66 7.48
CA PHE A 365 -1.83 12.91 6.31
C PHE A 365 -2.00 13.71 5.03
N LYS A 366 -0.96 13.66 4.17
CA LYS A 366 -0.98 14.21 2.81
C LYS A 366 -0.38 13.18 1.84
N LEU A 367 -1.04 12.99 0.69
CA LEU A 367 -0.52 12.22 -0.44
C LEU A 367 -0.22 13.17 -1.60
N THR A 368 0.97 13.05 -2.20
CA THR A 368 1.33 13.79 -3.41
C THR A 368 1.82 12.81 -4.47
N PHE A 369 1.22 12.89 -5.66
CA PHE A 369 1.75 12.23 -6.86
C PHE A 369 2.81 13.11 -7.49
N GLU A 370 3.98 12.52 -7.79
CA GLU A 370 5.14 13.24 -8.31
C GLU A 370 5.40 12.89 -9.77
N CYS A 371 5.67 13.93 -10.56
CA CYS A 371 5.96 13.81 -11.99
C CYS A 371 7.42 13.46 -12.29
N ASP A 372 8.28 13.31 -11.28
CA ASP A 372 9.71 12.99 -11.46
C ASP A 372 10.44 13.93 -12.44
N SER A 373 10.15 15.23 -12.41
CA SER A 373 10.68 16.27 -13.31
C SER A 373 10.22 16.16 -14.77
N ALA A 374 9.09 15.48 -15.04
CA ALA A 374 8.48 15.36 -16.36
C ALA A 374 6.99 15.78 -16.34
N PRO A 375 6.67 17.05 -16.01
CA PRO A 375 5.29 17.47 -15.79
C PRO A 375 4.43 17.42 -17.05
N ALA A 376 4.96 17.74 -18.22
CA ALA A 376 4.21 17.75 -19.47
C ALA A 376 3.81 16.32 -19.90
N GLU A 377 4.75 15.39 -19.87
CA GLU A 377 4.53 13.98 -20.21
C GLU A 377 3.60 13.31 -19.19
N THR A 378 3.75 13.66 -17.91
CA THR A 378 2.88 13.16 -16.85
C THR A 378 1.44 13.66 -17.04
N THR A 379 1.26 14.93 -17.41
CA THR A 379 -0.05 15.47 -17.78
C THR A 379 -0.68 14.70 -18.96
N GLN A 380 0.10 14.37 -19.99
CA GLN A 380 -0.39 13.56 -21.10
C GLN A 380 -0.87 12.18 -20.67
N VAL A 381 -0.13 11.52 -19.77
CA VAL A 381 -0.56 10.23 -19.20
C VAL A 381 -1.83 10.41 -18.37
N PHE A 382 -1.93 11.48 -17.59
CA PHE A 382 -3.12 11.78 -16.77
C PHE A 382 -4.37 12.10 -17.59
N ASN A 383 -4.25 12.56 -18.83
CA ASN A 383 -5.40 12.70 -19.73
C ASN A 383 -6.10 11.35 -19.99
N VAL A 384 -5.38 10.22 -19.87
CA VAL A 384 -6.03 8.89 -19.90
C VAL A 384 -6.94 8.69 -18.69
N LEU A 385 -6.52 9.15 -17.50
CA LEU A 385 -7.36 9.08 -16.31
C LEU A 385 -8.62 9.93 -16.47
N GLN A 386 -8.46 11.18 -16.99
CA GLN A 386 -9.57 12.09 -17.23
C GLN A 386 -10.58 11.49 -18.20
N ARG A 387 -10.05 10.92 -19.30
CA ARG A 387 -10.88 10.21 -20.28
C ARG A 387 -11.61 9.02 -19.67
N ASP A 388 -10.94 8.15 -18.94
CA ASP A 388 -11.54 6.95 -18.35
C ASP A 388 -12.58 7.30 -17.28
N ALA A 389 -12.36 8.36 -16.50
CA ALA A 389 -13.34 8.88 -15.54
C ALA A 389 -14.60 9.39 -16.25
N ALA A 390 -14.44 10.18 -17.30
CA ALA A 390 -15.56 10.67 -18.10
C ALA A 390 -16.34 9.54 -18.77
N TRP A 391 -15.66 8.52 -19.34
CA TRP A 391 -16.31 7.34 -19.91
C TRP A 391 -17.08 6.54 -18.86
N GLN A 392 -16.50 6.37 -17.66
CA GLN A 392 -17.20 5.69 -16.57
C GLN A 392 -18.47 6.43 -16.18
N THR A 393 -18.39 7.74 -16.02
CA THR A 393 -19.53 8.61 -15.71
C THR A 393 -20.57 8.61 -16.84
N ALA A 394 -20.13 8.77 -18.09
CA ALA A 394 -21.02 8.79 -19.25
C ALA A 394 -21.83 7.48 -19.38
N LEU A 395 -21.18 6.35 -19.17
CA LEU A 395 -21.84 5.05 -19.23
C LEU A 395 -22.84 4.87 -18.08
N ASP A 396 -22.50 5.32 -16.87
CA ASP A 396 -23.39 5.25 -15.71
C ASP A 396 -24.61 6.20 -15.87
N LEU A 397 -24.42 7.39 -16.43
CA LEU A 397 -25.51 8.30 -16.79
C LEU A 397 -26.38 7.73 -17.89
N SER A 398 -25.80 7.07 -18.91
CA SER A 398 -26.55 6.43 -20.00
C SER A 398 -27.42 5.28 -19.48
N TYR A 399 -26.99 4.54 -18.52
CA TYR A 399 -27.84 3.56 -17.81
C TYR A 399 -28.94 4.26 -17.01
N ALA A 400 -28.63 5.29 -16.24
CA ALA A 400 -29.61 6.00 -15.42
C ALA A 400 -30.71 6.66 -16.26
N ARG A 401 -30.37 7.11 -17.48
CA ARG A 401 -31.28 7.74 -18.44
C ARG A 401 -31.99 6.75 -19.37
N HIS A 402 -31.79 5.45 -19.19
CA HIS A 402 -32.35 4.40 -20.06
C HIS A 402 -31.94 4.49 -21.54
N ILE A 403 -30.79 5.14 -21.83
CA ILE A 403 -30.20 5.17 -23.17
C ILE A 403 -29.62 3.80 -23.52
N LEU A 404 -29.03 3.12 -22.52
CA LEU A 404 -28.55 1.78 -22.65
C LEU A 404 -29.33 0.83 -21.75
N PRO A 405 -29.40 -0.48 -22.09
CA PRO A 405 -30.03 -1.50 -21.24
C PRO A 405 -29.45 -1.50 -19.84
N GLN A 406 -30.31 -1.56 -18.83
CA GLN A 406 -29.89 -1.57 -17.42
C GLN A 406 -29.04 -2.79 -17.10
N PRO A 407 -27.78 -2.63 -16.69
CA PRO A 407 -26.95 -3.74 -16.29
C PRO A 407 -27.34 -4.21 -14.89
N THR A 408 -27.10 -5.47 -14.60
CA THR A 408 -27.06 -5.90 -13.21
C THR A 408 -25.92 -5.18 -12.49
N TRP A 409 -26.01 -5.12 -11.16
CA TRP A 409 -24.93 -4.52 -10.34
C TRP A 409 -23.55 -5.15 -10.62
N HIS A 410 -23.49 -6.47 -10.82
CA HIS A 410 -22.27 -7.19 -11.18
C HIS A 410 -21.76 -6.83 -12.57
N GLN A 411 -22.63 -6.81 -13.57
CA GLN A 411 -22.25 -6.44 -14.94
C GLN A 411 -21.68 -5.04 -15.01
N ARG A 412 -22.22 -4.11 -14.21
CA ARG A 412 -21.71 -2.73 -14.14
C ARG A 412 -20.29 -2.71 -13.58
N ARG A 413 -20.02 -3.39 -12.46
CA ARG A 413 -18.74 -3.29 -11.72
C ARG A 413 -17.65 -4.25 -12.20
N LEU A 414 -18.03 -5.34 -12.88
CA LEU A 414 -17.06 -6.30 -13.42
C LEU A 414 -16.62 -5.97 -14.86
N ARG A 415 -17.18 -4.93 -15.48
CA ARG A 415 -16.76 -4.54 -16.83
C ARG A 415 -15.25 -4.20 -16.87
N LYS A 416 -14.61 -4.59 -17.96
CA LYS A 416 -13.14 -4.56 -18.09
C LYS A 416 -12.51 -3.18 -17.86
N ALA A 417 -13.16 -2.10 -18.33
CA ALA A 417 -12.67 -0.74 -18.21
C ALA A 417 -13.05 -0.04 -16.88
N TYR A 418 -13.96 -0.62 -16.09
CA TYR A 418 -14.37 -0.04 -14.82
C TYR A 418 -13.19 0.05 -13.84
N VAL A 419 -12.98 1.23 -13.27
CA VAL A 419 -11.84 1.49 -12.39
C VAL A 419 -12.25 1.27 -10.91
N TYR A 420 -12.83 2.28 -10.27
CA TYR A 420 -13.42 2.23 -8.93
C TYR A 420 -14.69 3.08 -8.89
N GLU A 421 -15.61 2.80 -7.95
CA GLU A 421 -16.88 3.52 -7.84
C GLU A 421 -16.68 5.03 -7.62
N THR A 422 -15.78 5.37 -6.72
CA THR A 422 -15.49 6.77 -6.36
C THR A 422 -14.41 7.43 -7.23
N PHE A 423 -13.87 6.72 -8.23
CA PHE A 423 -12.73 7.21 -9.01
C PHE A 423 -13.01 8.51 -9.78
N PRO A 424 -14.14 8.65 -10.53
CA PRO A 424 -14.40 9.87 -11.28
C PRO A 424 -14.48 11.12 -10.38
N GLU A 425 -15.22 11.02 -9.28
CA GLU A 425 -15.38 12.11 -8.32
C GLU A 425 -14.06 12.49 -7.64
N LEU A 426 -13.27 11.48 -7.21
CA LEU A 426 -11.95 11.71 -6.62
C LEU A 426 -10.99 12.39 -7.60
N LEU A 427 -10.99 11.97 -8.86
CA LEU A 427 -10.13 12.56 -9.88
C LEU A 427 -10.52 14.01 -10.15
N GLU A 428 -11.81 14.31 -10.21
CA GLU A 428 -12.31 15.67 -10.37
C GLU A 428 -11.87 16.58 -9.21
N GLN A 429 -12.03 16.12 -7.96
CA GLN A 429 -11.58 16.85 -6.77
C GLN A 429 -10.06 17.10 -6.79
N VAL A 430 -9.27 16.12 -7.20
CA VAL A 430 -7.80 16.27 -7.31
C VAL A 430 -7.42 17.23 -8.42
N THR A 431 -8.13 17.20 -9.55
CA THR A 431 -7.89 18.07 -10.70
C THR A 431 -8.21 19.52 -10.38
N ASN A 432 -9.28 19.78 -9.66
CA ASN A 432 -9.70 21.11 -9.23
C ASN A 432 -8.91 21.62 -8.00
N CYS A 433 -7.98 20.83 -7.45
CA CYS A 433 -7.28 21.12 -6.21
C CYS A 433 -8.19 21.23 -4.97
N ASP A 434 -9.39 20.66 -5.01
CA ASP A 434 -10.39 20.70 -3.94
C ASP A 434 -10.22 19.55 -2.94
N HIS A 435 -9.45 18.51 -3.29
CA HIS A 435 -9.26 17.38 -2.37
C HIS A 435 -8.35 17.78 -1.19
N PRO A 436 -8.76 17.55 0.07
CA PRO A 436 -8.09 18.11 1.25
C PRO A 436 -6.67 17.61 1.48
N PHE A 437 -6.30 16.45 0.96
CA PHE A 437 -4.99 15.85 1.23
C PHE A 437 -4.40 14.99 0.09
N ILE A 438 -5.06 14.88 -1.07
CA ILE A 438 -4.48 14.22 -2.26
C ILE A 438 -4.18 15.30 -3.29
N HIS A 439 -2.93 15.38 -3.73
CA HIS A 439 -2.44 16.42 -4.63
C HIS A 439 -1.53 15.83 -5.72
N CYS A 440 -1.30 16.62 -6.77
CA CYS A 440 -0.28 16.40 -7.79
C CYS A 440 0.72 17.56 -7.74
N ASP A 441 1.99 17.31 -8.06
CA ASP A 441 3.01 18.37 -8.25
C ASP A 441 3.09 18.85 -9.71
N PHE A 442 2.15 18.41 -10.54
CA PHE A 442 1.98 18.74 -11.95
C PHE A 442 0.50 18.99 -12.23
N HIS A 443 0.20 19.47 -13.44
CA HIS A 443 -1.20 19.67 -13.87
C HIS A 443 -1.87 18.32 -14.20
N PRO A 444 -2.93 17.89 -13.48
CA PRO A 444 -3.52 16.54 -13.63
C PRO A 444 -4.45 16.39 -14.86
N GLY A 445 -4.21 17.14 -15.91
CA GLY A 445 -4.97 17.07 -17.14
C GLY A 445 -6.23 17.94 -17.13
N THR A 446 -7.02 17.80 -18.19
CA THR A 446 -8.29 18.54 -18.36
C THR A 446 -9.46 17.59 -18.16
N VAL A 447 -10.42 17.99 -17.34
CA VAL A 447 -11.65 17.22 -17.11
C VAL A 447 -12.39 17.06 -18.45
N CYS A 448 -12.65 15.81 -18.83
CA CYS A 448 -13.43 15.50 -20.02
C CYS A 448 -14.94 15.55 -19.70
N ASN A 449 -15.74 16.05 -20.64
CA ASN A 449 -17.18 16.18 -20.47
C ASN A 449 -17.91 14.87 -20.81
N PRO A 450 -18.53 14.18 -19.84
CA PRO A 450 -19.26 12.94 -20.10
C PRO A 450 -20.49 13.13 -21.02
N GLU A 451 -21.11 14.32 -21.06
CA GLU A 451 -22.25 14.60 -21.91
C GLU A 451 -21.88 14.62 -23.40
N GLU A 452 -20.64 15.00 -23.72
CA GLU A 452 -20.15 14.93 -25.10
C GLU A 452 -20.04 13.47 -25.55
N ILE A 453 -19.50 12.59 -24.69
CA ILE A 453 -19.41 11.15 -24.95
C ILE A 453 -20.81 10.57 -25.18
N ILE A 454 -21.80 10.94 -24.36
CA ILE A 454 -23.19 10.49 -24.51
C ILE A 454 -23.77 10.93 -25.82
N ARG A 455 -23.53 12.18 -26.21
CA ARG A 455 -24.03 12.74 -27.46
C ARG A 455 -23.43 12.06 -28.70
N GLU A 456 -22.10 11.83 -28.67
CA GLU A 456 -21.38 11.19 -29.77
C GLU A 456 -21.75 9.71 -29.94
N ARG A 457 -22.07 9.04 -28.85
CA ARG A 457 -22.38 7.60 -28.82
C ARG A 457 -23.86 7.29 -28.75
N ARG A 458 -24.70 8.28 -29.05
CA ARG A 458 -26.15 8.12 -29.06
C ARG A 458 -26.58 7.20 -30.20
N GLY A 459 -27.06 6.01 -29.85
CA GLY A 459 -27.47 4.98 -30.81
C GLY A 459 -26.50 3.82 -30.95
N ASP A 460 -25.29 3.93 -30.37
CA ASP A 460 -24.35 2.82 -30.34
C ASP A 460 -24.84 1.72 -29.40
N SER A 461 -24.52 0.48 -29.73
CA SER A 461 -24.72 -0.68 -28.86
C SER A 461 -23.76 -0.63 -27.67
N LEU A 462 -24.07 -1.40 -26.60
CA LEU A 462 -23.17 -1.51 -25.42
C LEU A 462 -21.76 -2.05 -25.79
N GLU A 463 -21.66 -2.87 -26.82
CA GLU A 463 -20.37 -3.41 -27.29
C GLU A 463 -19.56 -2.33 -28.00
N GLU A 464 -20.18 -1.50 -28.82
CA GLU A 464 -19.55 -0.34 -29.46
C GLU A 464 -19.08 0.69 -28.42
N TRP A 465 -19.90 0.99 -27.42
CA TRP A 465 -19.49 1.81 -26.26
C TRP A 465 -18.22 1.26 -25.59
N ARG A 466 -18.19 -0.05 -25.33
CA ARG A 466 -17.04 -0.71 -24.68
C ARG A 466 -15.80 -0.70 -25.58
N ALA A 467 -15.97 -0.95 -26.86
CA ALA A 467 -14.87 -0.93 -27.81
C ALA A 467 -14.26 0.48 -27.91
N ALA A 468 -15.08 1.51 -28.02
CA ALA A 468 -14.64 2.90 -28.06
C ALA A 468 -13.98 3.36 -26.75
N TRP A 469 -14.48 2.91 -25.60
CA TRP A 469 -13.80 3.20 -24.33
C TRP A 469 -12.41 2.58 -24.26
N LEU A 470 -12.25 1.33 -24.74
CA LEU A 470 -10.97 0.62 -24.69
C LEU A 470 -9.98 1.08 -25.79
N ASP A 471 -10.44 1.84 -26.77
CA ASP A 471 -9.58 2.41 -27.82
C ASP A 471 -8.95 3.73 -27.35
N HIS A 472 -7.85 3.60 -26.62
CA HIS A 472 -7.08 4.73 -26.15
C HIS A 472 -6.19 5.31 -27.26
N THR A 473 -6.12 6.63 -27.31
CA THR A 473 -5.18 7.35 -28.18
C THR A 473 -4.43 8.39 -27.33
N PRO A 474 -3.11 8.28 -27.15
CA PRO A 474 -2.25 7.17 -27.59
C PRO A 474 -2.49 5.87 -26.83
N ARG A 475 -2.21 4.74 -27.44
CA ARG A 475 -2.33 3.40 -26.79
C ARG A 475 -1.24 3.12 -25.78
N GLU A 476 -0.08 3.73 -25.98
CA GLU A 476 1.14 3.47 -25.21
C GLU A 476 1.96 4.75 -25.05
N PHE A 477 2.71 4.83 -23.95
CA PHE A 477 3.61 5.93 -23.65
C PHE A 477 5.05 5.46 -23.52
N GLN A 478 5.99 6.27 -24.02
CA GLN A 478 7.42 6.16 -23.76
C GLN A 478 7.75 6.82 -22.42
N THR A 479 8.91 6.50 -21.86
CA THR A 479 9.48 7.30 -20.76
C THR A 479 9.87 8.68 -21.26
N PRO A 480 9.77 9.73 -20.41
CA PRO A 480 10.26 11.05 -20.72
C PRO A 480 11.74 11.05 -21.14
N ALA A 481 12.13 11.98 -22.01
CA ALA A 481 13.50 12.06 -22.54
C ALA A 481 14.59 12.25 -21.47
N ASN A 482 14.23 12.84 -20.33
CA ASN A 482 15.12 13.05 -19.18
C ASN A 482 15.18 11.84 -18.23
N MET A 483 14.49 10.75 -18.57
CA MET A 483 14.47 9.51 -17.79
C MET A 483 15.07 8.35 -18.56
N PRO A 484 15.59 7.33 -17.85
CA PRO A 484 15.97 6.08 -18.49
C PRO A 484 14.79 5.42 -19.20
N PRO A 485 15.03 4.68 -20.29
CA PRO A 485 13.98 3.88 -20.93
C PRO A 485 13.33 2.87 -19.97
N TRP A 486 12.11 2.45 -20.27
CA TRP A 486 11.34 1.52 -19.42
C TRP A 486 12.13 0.25 -19.03
N HIS A 487 12.87 -0.35 -19.94
CA HIS A 487 13.67 -1.52 -19.65
C HIS A 487 14.76 -1.26 -18.58
N VAL A 488 15.34 -0.06 -18.55
CA VAL A 488 16.35 0.35 -17.55
C VAL A 488 15.69 0.63 -16.21
N LEU A 489 14.55 1.36 -16.20
CA LEU A 489 13.77 1.59 -14.97
C LEU A 489 13.36 0.25 -14.34
N ARG A 490 12.90 -0.69 -15.15
CA ARG A 490 12.50 -2.04 -14.71
C ARG A 490 13.68 -2.88 -14.29
N ALA A 491 14.83 -2.75 -14.94
CA ALA A 491 16.07 -3.41 -14.53
C ALA A 491 16.46 -3.05 -13.09
N GLY A 492 16.12 -1.84 -12.64
CA GLY A 492 16.28 -1.43 -11.23
C GLY A 492 15.53 -2.32 -10.22
N PHE A 493 14.51 -3.07 -10.65
CA PHE A 493 13.76 -4.02 -9.83
C PHE A 493 14.36 -5.44 -9.83
N ILE A 494 15.47 -5.68 -10.53
CA ILE A 494 16.11 -7.00 -10.70
C ILE A 494 17.44 -7.01 -9.95
N VAL A 495 17.75 -8.14 -9.30
CA VAL A 495 19.07 -8.41 -8.68
C VAL A 495 19.93 -9.11 -9.73
N TRP A 496 20.92 -8.43 -10.24
CA TRP A 496 21.82 -8.97 -11.30
C TRP A 496 22.86 -9.97 -10.77
N ASP A 497 23.19 -9.92 -9.48
CA ASP A 497 24.26 -10.71 -8.87
C ASP A 497 24.01 -12.23 -8.85
N VAL A 498 22.81 -12.69 -9.20
CA VAL A 498 22.44 -14.12 -9.22
C VAL A 498 22.80 -14.79 -10.55
N TRP A 499 23.17 -13.99 -11.57
CA TRP A 499 23.51 -14.48 -12.90
C TRP A 499 25.03 -14.48 -13.12
N GLY A 500 25.76 -15.28 -12.36
CA GLY A 500 27.15 -15.59 -12.72
C GLY A 500 27.22 -16.31 -14.07
N GLY A 501 27.30 -15.57 -15.17
CA GLY A 501 27.62 -16.17 -16.45
C GLY A 501 26.94 -15.65 -17.72
N ALA A 502 25.88 -14.90 -17.68
CA ALA A 502 25.30 -14.32 -18.90
C ALA A 502 26.04 -13.02 -19.28
N ARG A 503 27.09 -13.13 -20.09
CA ARG A 503 27.68 -11.98 -20.78
C ARG A 503 26.66 -11.49 -21.82
N PHE A 504 26.10 -10.31 -21.61
CA PHE A 504 25.49 -9.58 -22.69
C PHE A 504 26.60 -9.07 -23.61
N HIS A 505 26.69 -9.64 -24.80
CA HIS A 505 27.41 -9.01 -25.89
C HIS A 505 26.56 -7.83 -26.37
N GLY A 506 27.18 -6.63 -26.33
CA GLY A 506 26.63 -5.38 -26.79
C GLY A 506 26.29 -5.32 -28.28
#